data_9de56849a74a6a3d82607c9643631761
#
_entry.id   9de56849a74a6a3d82607c9643631761
#
_cell.length_a   1.000
_cell.length_b   1.000
_cell.length_c   1.000
_cell.angle_alpha   90.00
_cell.angle_beta   90.00
_cell.angle_gamma   90.00
#
_symmetry.space_group_name_H-M   'P 1'
#
loop_
_entity.id
_entity.type
_entity.pdbx_description
1 polymer ?
#
loop_
_entity_poly.entity_id
_entity_poly.type
_entity_poly.pdbx_seq_one_letter_code
_entity_poly.pdbx_strand_id
1 'polypeptide(L)'
;GGIEWMNRSARRMFAGGSAEFTGTLRVGDTVRREATVESVTEKNGRSGKLVIVVTSTILFAPDGTPAVVEKQNLVYREAAEASGTPPPPEPAASMVPAGPPIIADGERRWTLRTDPTLLMRFSAATANAHRIHYDWPYATGVEGYPGLVVHGPLMTLALLETHRLDGDLRPVRALSHRVSAPLFCGQSAQLVATPTPTGTTVEVIGPGGEEAGPRTTVELTLT
;
A
#
# COMPACT_ATOMS: atom_id res chain seq x y z
N GLY A 1 12.73 28.49 4.22
CA GLY A 1 12.08 28.17 5.50
C GLY A 1 10.78 27.41 5.32
N GLY A 2 10.73 26.20 4.77
CA GLY A 2 9.46 25.62 4.47
C GLY A 2 9.18 24.20 5.02
N ILE A 3 10.17 23.45 5.46
CA ILE A 3 9.95 22.03 5.73
C ILE A 3 10.41 21.58 7.14
N GLU A 4 10.65 22.52 8.04
CA GLU A 4 11.12 22.18 9.41
C GLU A 4 10.11 21.36 10.23
N TRP A 5 8.80 21.55 9.99
CA TRP A 5 7.76 20.76 10.66
C TRP A 5 7.75 19.28 10.22
N MET A 6 8.21 18.95 9.01
CA MET A 6 8.30 17.56 8.55
C MET A 6 9.25 16.70 9.39
N ASN A 7 10.24 17.31 10.03
CA ASN A 7 11.27 16.58 10.78
C ASN A 7 10.86 16.22 12.21
N ARG A 8 9.80 16.82 12.78
CA ARG A 8 9.47 16.68 14.21
C ARG A 8 8.10 16.04 14.50
N SER A 9 7.14 16.10 13.59
CA SER A 9 5.76 15.69 13.88
C SER A 9 4.97 15.27 12.66
N ALA A 10 5.61 15.00 11.52
CA ALA A 10 4.88 14.69 10.31
C ALA A 10 4.45 13.22 10.26
N ARG A 11 3.16 12.98 10.04
CA ARG A 11 2.66 11.66 9.65
C ARG A 11 2.97 11.40 8.19
N ARG A 12 3.71 10.34 7.93
CA ARG A 12 4.03 9.89 6.57
C ARG A 12 3.03 8.83 6.13
N MET A 13 2.43 9.02 4.96
CA MET A 13 1.51 8.06 4.35
C MET A 13 1.96 7.73 2.93
N PHE A 14 1.80 6.48 2.55
CA PHE A 14 1.94 6.02 1.18
C PHE A 14 0.60 6.26 0.46
N ALA A 15 0.61 7.04 -0.62
CA ALA A 15 -0.60 7.42 -1.35
C ALA A 15 -0.78 6.65 -2.66
N GLY A 16 0.25 5.96 -3.12
CA GLY A 16 0.24 5.22 -4.37
C GLY A 16 1.46 5.51 -5.24
N GLY A 17 1.35 5.21 -6.52
CA GLY A 17 2.43 5.41 -7.48
C GLY A 17 2.20 4.64 -8.77
N SER A 18 3.27 4.39 -9.50
CA SER A 18 3.26 3.58 -10.72
C SER A 18 4.56 2.79 -10.85
N ALA A 19 4.50 1.71 -11.60
CA ALA A 19 5.69 1.00 -12.05
C ALA A 19 5.54 0.58 -13.51
N GLU A 20 6.61 0.70 -14.27
CA GLU A 20 6.74 0.21 -15.64
C GLU A 20 7.81 -0.87 -15.68
N PHE A 21 7.50 -1.99 -16.32
CA PHE A 21 8.39 -3.14 -16.48
C PHE A 21 8.86 -3.19 -17.92
N THR A 22 10.06 -2.65 -18.17
CA THR A 22 10.62 -2.47 -19.51
C THR A 22 11.69 -3.53 -19.84
N GLY A 23 12.14 -4.28 -18.84
CA GLY A 23 13.14 -5.33 -18.99
C GLY A 23 12.91 -6.47 -18.00
N THR A 24 13.79 -7.46 -18.05
CA THR A 24 13.73 -8.65 -17.19
C THR A 24 14.89 -8.64 -16.22
N LEU A 25 14.59 -8.86 -14.93
CA LEU A 25 15.59 -9.12 -13.88
C LEU A 25 15.49 -10.60 -13.48
N ARG A 26 16.62 -11.25 -13.29
CA ARG A 26 16.71 -12.65 -12.88
C ARG A 26 17.39 -12.78 -11.52
N VAL A 27 17.08 -13.86 -10.82
CA VAL A 27 17.78 -14.21 -9.59
C VAL A 27 19.27 -14.44 -9.92
N GLY A 28 20.14 -13.74 -9.19
CA GLY A 28 21.61 -13.74 -9.43
C GLY A 28 22.12 -12.52 -10.22
N ASP A 29 21.22 -11.73 -10.80
CA ASP A 29 21.65 -10.50 -11.48
C ASP A 29 22.17 -9.47 -10.48
N THR A 30 23.22 -8.74 -10.91
CA THR A 30 23.65 -7.52 -10.23
C THR A 30 22.86 -6.34 -10.75
N VAL A 31 22.01 -5.77 -9.90
CA VAL A 31 21.11 -4.68 -10.24
C VAL A 31 21.68 -3.36 -9.74
N ARG A 32 21.79 -2.36 -10.62
CA ARG A 32 22.07 -0.98 -10.23
C ARG A 32 20.76 -0.25 -9.97
N ARG A 33 20.68 0.47 -8.85
CA ARG A 33 19.50 1.26 -8.46
C ARG A 33 19.86 2.74 -8.44
N GLU A 34 19.05 3.55 -9.09
CA GLU A 34 19.06 5.00 -8.98
C GLU A 34 17.74 5.48 -8.38
N ALA A 35 17.80 6.40 -7.43
CA ALA A 35 16.62 6.98 -6.81
C ALA A 35 16.77 8.49 -6.71
N THR A 36 15.72 9.21 -7.10
CA THR A 36 15.65 10.68 -7.11
C THR A 36 14.36 11.18 -6.51
N VAL A 37 14.38 12.39 -5.98
CA VAL A 37 13.15 13.14 -5.65
C VAL A 37 12.78 13.97 -6.87
N GLU A 38 11.65 13.62 -7.51
CA GLU A 38 11.17 14.36 -8.70
C GLU A 38 10.50 15.69 -8.33
N SER A 39 9.69 15.67 -7.26
CA SER A 39 9.01 16.89 -6.84
C SER A 39 8.66 16.89 -5.36
N VAL A 40 8.56 18.09 -4.80
CA VAL A 40 8.04 18.35 -3.46
C VAL A 40 7.01 19.47 -3.60
N THR A 41 5.76 19.20 -3.26
CA THR A 41 4.65 20.13 -3.43
C THR A 41 3.90 20.33 -2.13
N GLU A 42 3.84 21.57 -1.65
CA GLU A 42 2.99 21.93 -0.52
C GLU A 42 1.56 22.19 -0.97
N LYS A 43 0.59 21.68 -0.21
CA LYS A 43 -0.85 21.92 -0.43
C LYS A 43 -1.55 22.22 0.90
N ASN A 44 -2.60 23.02 0.83
CA ASN A 44 -3.53 23.20 1.93
C ASN A 44 -4.75 22.32 1.68
N GLY A 45 -4.90 21.26 2.47
CA GLY A 45 -6.06 20.36 2.44
C GLY A 45 -7.10 20.74 3.49
N ARG A 46 -8.22 20.04 3.50
CA ARG A 46 -9.30 20.23 4.50
C ARG A 46 -8.83 20.00 5.95
N SER A 47 -7.79 19.18 6.13
CA SER A 47 -7.21 18.82 7.44
C SER A 47 -5.89 19.51 7.75
N GLY A 48 -5.59 20.65 7.12
CA GLY A 48 -4.36 21.42 7.33
C GLY A 48 -3.34 21.29 6.21
N LYS A 49 -2.10 21.68 6.50
CA LYS A 49 -1.00 21.63 5.55
C LYS A 49 -0.57 20.20 5.26
N LEU A 50 -0.28 19.92 4.01
CA LEU A 50 0.30 18.66 3.58
C LEU A 50 1.41 18.91 2.56
N VAL A 51 2.38 18.00 2.53
CA VAL A 51 3.45 17.98 1.53
C VAL A 51 3.37 16.66 0.77
N ILE A 52 3.33 16.75 -0.54
CA ILE A 52 3.40 15.60 -1.44
C ILE A 52 4.82 15.52 -1.97
N VAL A 53 5.46 14.38 -1.76
CA VAL A 53 6.80 14.08 -2.29
C VAL A 53 6.65 12.96 -3.32
N VAL A 54 7.09 13.23 -4.54
CA VAL A 54 7.18 12.23 -5.60
C VAL A 54 8.64 11.79 -5.72
N THR A 55 8.87 10.49 -5.57
CA THR A 55 10.18 9.89 -5.78
C THR A 55 10.14 8.98 -6.99
N SER A 56 11.24 8.91 -7.73
CA SER A 56 11.46 7.98 -8.83
C SER A 56 12.59 7.01 -8.47
N THR A 57 12.42 5.75 -8.82
CA THR A 57 13.46 4.72 -8.71
C THR A 57 13.58 3.99 -10.02
N ILE A 58 14.80 3.87 -10.54
CA ILE A 58 15.10 3.07 -11.73
C ILE A 58 15.97 1.90 -11.30
N LEU A 59 15.57 0.69 -11.68
CA LEU A 59 16.38 -0.51 -11.57
C LEU A 59 16.93 -0.83 -12.96
N PHE A 60 18.22 -0.95 -13.06
CA PHE A 60 18.92 -1.27 -14.31
C PHE A 60 19.35 -2.74 -14.31
N ALA A 61 19.11 -3.41 -15.43
CA ALA A 61 19.62 -4.74 -15.70
C ALA A 61 21.16 -4.76 -15.80
N PRO A 62 21.83 -5.94 -15.77
CA PRO A 62 23.28 -6.05 -15.84
C PRO A 62 23.90 -5.40 -17.09
N ASP A 63 23.15 -5.32 -18.19
CA ASP A 63 23.57 -4.66 -19.44
C ASP A 63 23.44 -3.12 -19.40
N GLY A 64 22.96 -2.57 -18.28
CA GLY A 64 22.77 -1.14 -18.08
C GLY A 64 21.47 -0.58 -18.62
N THR A 65 20.56 -1.41 -19.17
CA THR A 65 19.23 -0.96 -19.63
C THR A 65 18.26 -0.84 -18.45
N PRO A 66 17.33 0.13 -18.45
CA PRO A 66 16.27 0.19 -17.48
C PRO A 66 15.37 -1.04 -17.54
N ALA A 67 15.19 -1.73 -16.42
CA ALA A 67 14.30 -2.88 -16.33
C ALA A 67 13.00 -2.56 -15.59
N VAL A 68 13.07 -1.71 -14.56
CA VAL A 68 11.89 -1.24 -13.82
C VAL A 68 12.03 0.26 -13.59
N VAL A 69 10.97 1.01 -13.86
CA VAL A 69 10.84 2.43 -13.51
C VAL A 69 9.66 2.58 -12.56
N GLU A 70 9.94 2.95 -11.32
CA GLU A 70 8.94 3.13 -10.27
C GLU A 70 8.80 4.59 -9.88
N LYS A 71 7.57 5.05 -9.65
CA LYS A 71 7.26 6.32 -8.99
C LYS A 71 6.44 6.08 -7.74
N GLN A 72 6.78 6.75 -6.65
CA GLN A 72 6.03 6.69 -5.40
C GLN A 72 5.56 8.07 -4.99
N ASN A 73 4.31 8.17 -4.58
CA ASN A 73 3.69 9.36 -4.01
C ASN A 73 3.59 9.21 -2.50
N LEU A 74 4.37 10.01 -1.78
CA LEU A 74 4.37 10.07 -0.32
C LEU A 74 3.67 11.35 0.13
N VAL A 75 2.78 11.23 1.09
CA VAL A 75 2.09 12.38 1.69
C VAL A 75 2.55 12.54 3.13
N TYR A 76 3.03 13.71 3.44
CA TYR A 76 3.35 14.15 4.80
C TYR A 76 2.30 15.16 5.25
N ARG A 77 1.77 15.00 6.43
CA ARG A 77 0.84 15.94 7.06
C ARG A 77 1.22 16.19 8.51
N GLU A 78 0.80 17.30 9.05
CA GLU A 78 0.96 17.60 10.48
C GLU A 78 0.26 16.50 11.31
N ALA A 79 0.87 16.14 12.43
CA ALA A 79 0.22 15.25 13.40
C ALA A 79 -1.07 15.94 13.89
N ALA A 80 -2.18 15.23 13.91
CA ALA A 80 -3.36 15.70 14.60
C ALA A 80 -3.05 15.73 16.11
N GLU A 81 -3.62 16.67 16.84
CA GLU A 81 -3.60 16.63 18.30
C GLU A 81 -4.19 15.28 18.76
N ALA A 82 -3.56 14.68 19.77
CA ALA A 82 -4.06 13.44 20.34
C ALA A 82 -5.50 13.68 20.82
N SER A 83 -6.45 12.89 20.31
CA SER A 83 -7.80 12.92 20.85
C SER A 83 -7.72 12.46 22.29
N GLY A 84 -8.29 13.21 23.24
CA GLY A 84 -8.34 12.83 24.65
C GLY A 84 -9.21 11.57 24.92
N THR A 85 -9.65 10.89 23.86
CA THR A 85 -10.42 9.64 23.95
C THR A 85 -9.45 8.48 24.24
N PRO A 86 -9.70 7.66 25.25
CA PRO A 86 -8.90 6.46 25.48
C PRO A 86 -8.83 5.59 24.23
N PRO A 87 -7.67 5.00 23.92
CA PRO A 87 -7.57 4.09 22.79
C PRO A 87 -8.50 2.89 23.00
N PRO A 88 -9.05 2.32 21.90
CA PRO A 88 -9.85 1.12 21.99
C PRO A 88 -9.00 -0.03 22.58
N PRO A 89 -9.59 -0.98 23.30
CA PRO A 89 -8.86 -2.13 23.80
C PRO A 89 -8.30 -2.93 22.62
N GLU A 90 -7.09 -3.46 22.80
CA GLU A 90 -6.51 -4.38 21.83
C GLU A 90 -7.40 -5.64 21.73
N PRO A 91 -7.76 -6.07 20.51
CA PRO A 91 -8.53 -7.30 20.34
C PRO A 91 -7.76 -8.49 20.92
N ALA A 92 -8.46 -9.43 21.56
CA ALA A 92 -7.85 -10.65 22.05
C ALA A 92 -7.11 -11.37 20.90
N ALA A 93 -5.85 -11.73 21.15
CA ALA A 93 -5.05 -12.45 20.18
C ALA A 93 -5.69 -13.81 19.87
N SER A 94 -5.92 -14.09 18.60
CA SER A 94 -6.32 -15.43 18.18
C SER A 94 -5.10 -16.35 18.18
N MET A 95 -5.21 -17.46 18.89
CA MET A 95 -4.18 -18.54 18.88
C MET A 95 -4.28 -19.41 17.62
N VAL A 96 -5.31 -19.20 16.80
CA VAL A 96 -5.51 -19.96 15.57
C VAL A 96 -4.74 -19.28 14.44
N PRO A 97 -3.90 -20.02 13.68
CA PRO A 97 -3.27 -19.48 12.49
C PRO A 97 -4.32 -18.93 11.52
N ALA A 98 -4.07 -17.75 11.00
CA ALA A 98 -5.03 -17.05 10.11
C ALA A 98 -5.28 -17.77 8.78
N GLY A 99 -4.45 -18.76 8.43
CA GLY A 99 -4.52 -19.45 7.14
C GLY A 99 -4.04 -18.55 5.97
N PRO A 100 -4.37 -18.89 4.72
CA PRO A 100 -3.99 -18.09 3.57
C PRO A 100 -4.68 -16.71 3.63
N PRO A 101 -3.94 -15.62 3.36
CA PRO A 101 -4.49 -14.26 3.45
C PRO A 101 -5.48 -13.94 2.33
N ILE A 102 -5.43 -14.67 1.21
CA ILE A 102 -6.31 -14.46 0.05
C ILE A 102 -7.05 -15.78 -0.22
N ILE A 103 -8.39 -15.71 -0.24
CA ILE A 103 -9.26 -16.86 -0.42
C ILE A 103 -10.25 -16.55 -1.53
N ALA A 104 -10.38 -17.44 -2.52
CA ALA A 104 -11.36 -17.28 -3.59
C ALA A 104 -12.79 -17.20 -3.04
N ASP A 105 -13.58 -16.25 -3.54
CA ASP A 105 -14.94 -15.94 -3.10
C ASP A 105 -15.86 -15.65 -4.31
N GLY A 106 -15.66 -16.35 -5.40
CA GLY A 106 -16.41 -16.21 -6.63
C GLY A 106 -15.53 -15.93 -7.85
N GLU A 107 -16.17 -15.69 -8.97
CA GLU A 107 -15.48 -15.33 -10.20
C GLU A 107 -14.85 -13.93 -10.07
N ARG A 108 -13.52 -13.87 -10.21
CA ARG A 108 -12.73 -12.64 -10.09
C ARG A 108 -12.94 -11.87 -8.79
N ARG A 109 -13.25 -12.62 -7.73
CA ARG A 109 -13.45 -12.11 -6.39
C ARG A 109 -12.71 -12.97 -5.37
N TRP A 110 -12.08 -12.31 -4.42
CA TRP A 110 -11.35 -12.95 -3.32
C TRP A 110 -11.61 -12.19 -2.02
N THR A 111 -11.60 -12.91 -0.93
CA THR A 111 -11.58 -12.31 0.41
C THR A 111 -10.13 -12.09 0.84
N LEU A 112 -9.78 -10.86 1.24
CA LEU A 112 -8.51 -10.54 1.89
C LEU A 112 -8.69 -10.60 3.41
N ARG A 113 -7.92 -11.44 4.05
CA ARG A 113 -7.85 -11.58 5.52
C ARG A 113 -6.53 -11.02 6.02
N THR A 114 -6.62 -10.13 7.01
CA THR A 114 -5.44 -9.54 7.65
C THR A 114 -5.47 -9.81 9.14
N ASP A 115 -4.32 -10.11 9.72
CA ASP A 115 -4.11 -10.26 11.15
C ASP A 115 -2.80 -9.57 11.58
N PRO A 116 -2.57 -9.35 12.88
CA PRO A 116 -1.36 -8.70 13.35
C PRO A 116 -0.07 -9.42 12.95
N THR A 117 -0.11 -10.76 12.83
CA THR A 117 1.05 -11.56 12.44
C THR A 117 1.44 -11.30 10.98
N LEU A 118 0.46 -11.24 10.08
CA LEU A 118 0.69 -10.89 8.67
C LEU A 118 1.30 -9.50 8.56
N LEU A 119 0.75 -8.51 9.27
CA LEU A 119 1.24 -7.14 9.22
C LEU A 119 2.66 -7.02 9.75
N MET A 120 2.96 -7.66 10.88
CA MET A 120 4.31 -7.68 11.47
C MET A 120 5.31 -8.35 10.53
N ARG A 121 4.96 -9.49 9.94
CA ARG A 121 5.82 -10.20 8.98
C ARG A 121 6.07 -9.37 7.72
N PHE A 122 5.06 -8.65 7.24
CA PHE A 122 5.22 -7.76 6.09
C PHE A 122 6.13 -6.57 6.42
N SER A 123 5.97 -5.96 7.59
CA SER A 123 6.89 -4.92 8.07
C SER A 123 8.33 -5.42 8.13
N ALA A 124 8.56 -6.62 8.67
CA ALA A 124 9.89 -7.22 8.76
C ALA A 124 10.49 -7.50 7.37
N ALA A 125 9.71 -8.11 6.47
CA ALA A 125 10.16 -8.46 5.12
C ALA A 125 10.50 -7.24 4.25
N THR A 126 9.82 -6.10 4.49
CA THR A 126 10.01 -4.86 3.74
C THR A 126 10.87 -3.82 4.47
N ALA A 127 11.42 -4.16 5.64
CA ALA A 127 12.14 -3.25 6.53
C ALA A 127 11.32 -1.96 6.86
N ASN A 128 9.98 -2.07 6.89
CA ASN A 128 9.10 -0.96 7.21
C ASN A 128 8.90 -0.85 8.72
N ALA A 129 9.61 0.08 9.34
CA ALA A 129 9.60 0.30 10.78
C ALA A 129 8.42 1.18 11.27
N HIS A 130 7.45 1.55 10.42
CA HIS A 130 6.35 2.42 10.84
C HIS A 130 5.40 1.68 11.79
N ARG A 131 5.38 2.12 13.03
CA ARG A 131 4.73 1.46 14.17
C ARG A 131 3.22 1.27 14.02
N ILE A 132 2.53 2.04 13.19
CA ILE A 132 1.08 1.92 12.97
C ILE A 132 0.65 0.54 12.47
N HIS A 133 1.58 -0.25 11.95
CA HIS A 133 1.28 -1.55 11.37
C HIS A 133 1.41 -2.72 12.36
N TYR A 134 2.14 -2.53 13.49
CA TYR A 134 2.44 -3.65 14.40
C TYR A 134 2.40 -3.27 15.89
N ASP A 135 2.29 -1.98 16.22
CA ASP A 135 2.27 -1.49 17.60
C ASP A 135 0.90 -0.87 17.89
N TRP A 136 0.02 -1.66 18.50
CA TRP A 136 -1.34 -1.25 18.81
C TRP A 136 -1.42 0.02 19.67
N PRO A 137 -0.71 0.12 20.82
CA PRO A 137 -0.73 1.34 21.63
C PRO A 137 -0.29 2.59 20.86
N TYR A 138 0.69 2.46 19.99
CA TYR A 138 1.15 3.57 19.17
C TYR A 138 0.10 3.95 18.10
N ALA A 139 -0.41 2.98 17.37
CA ALA A 139 -1.39 3.23 16.31
C ALA A 139 -2.64 3.91 16.85
N THR A 140 -3.13 3.45 18.01
CA THR A 140 -4.38 3.95 18.61
C THR A 140 -4.18 5.17 19.50
N GLY A 141 -3.20 5.14 20.39
CA GLY A 141 -2.98 6.20 21.38
C GLY A 141 -2.18 7.39 20.87
N VAL A 142 -1.21 7.17 19.95
CA VAL A 142 -0.37 8.24 19.42
C VAL A 142 -0.89 8.76 18.08
N GLU A 143 -1.23 7.83 17.16
CA GLU A 143 -1.69 8.19 15.82
C GLU A 143 -3.23 8.37 15.75
N GLY A 144 -3.98 7.88 16.75
CA GLY A 144 -5.44 8.02 16.81
C GLY A 144 -6.20 7.18 15.78
N TYR A 145 -5.59 6.09 15.29
CA TYR A 145 -6.29 5.14 14.44
C TYR A 145 -7.18 4.21 15.27
N PRO A 146 -8.25 3.65 14.70
CA PRO A 146 -9.10 2.69 15.41
C PRO A 146 -8.46 1.30 15.57
N GLY A 147 -7.26 1.08 15.03
CA GLY A 147 -6.53 -0.18 15.10
C GLY A 147 -5.27 -0.16 14.25
N LEU A 148 -4.61 -1.31 14.14
CA LEU A 148 -3.44 -1.44 13.26
C LEU A 148 -3.83 -1.19 11.81
N VAL A 149 -3.02 -0.41 11.11
CA VAL A 149 -3.27 -0.04 9.71
C VAL A 149 -2.67 -1.08 8.78
N VAL A 150 -3.45 -1.57 7.82
CA VAL A 150 -2.93 -2.44 6.75
C VAL A 150 -2.02 -1.62 5.84
N HIS A 151 -0.86 -2.15 5.49
CA HIS A 151 0.09 -1.45 4.63
C HIS A 151 -0.51 -1.20 3.23
N GLY A 152 -0.39 0.00 2.71
CA GLY A 152 -0.74 0.29 1.32
C GLY A 152 -0.04 -0.63 0.32
N PRO A 153 1.29 -0.81 0.41
CA PRO A 153 2.00 -1.79 -0.44
C PRO A 153 1.52 -3.24 -0.30
N LEU A 154 1.09 -3.68 0.89
CA LEU A 154 0.51 -5.02 1.07
C LEU A 154 -0.80 -5.16 0.30
N MET A 155 -1.67 -4.15 0.35
CA MET A 155 -2.90 -4.13 -0.45
C MET A 155 -2.59 -4.17 -1.95
N THR A 156 -1.62 -3.39 -2.41
CA THR A 156 -1.17 -3.41 -3.82
C THR A 156 -0.68 -4.80 -4.23
N LEU A 157 0.16 -5.45 -3.41
CA LEU A 157 0.65 -6.81 -3.70
C LEU A 157 -0.48 -7.85 -3.69
N ALA A 158 -1.43 -7.73 -2.76
CA ALA A 158 -2.60 -8.60 -2.74
C ALA A 158 -3.45 -8.47 -4.02
N LEU A 159 -3.59 -7.24 -4.54
CA LEU A 159 -4.28 -7.00 -5.81
C LEU A 159 -3.50 -7.55 -7.01
N LEU A 160 -2.17 -7.44 -7.02
CA LEU A 160 -1.33 -8.06 -8.06
C LEU A 160 -1.43 -9.59 -8.05
N GLU A 161 -1.52 -10.18 -6.87
CA GLU A 161 -1.67 -11.63 -6.72
C GLU A 161 -2.99 -12.15 -7.34
N THR A 162 -4.05 -11.34 -7.37
CA THR A 162 -5.31 -11.74 -8.01
C THR A 162 -5.15 -12.00 -9.49
N HIS A 163 -4.27 -11.28 -10.20
CA HIS A 163 -3.96 -11.53 -11.60
C HIS A 163 -3.43 -12.95 -11.83
N ARG A 164 -2.50 -13.39 -10.98
CA ARG A 164 -1.98 -14.75 -10.99
C ARG A 164 -3.05 -15.79 -10.61
N LEU A 165 -3.87 -15.48 -9.61
CA LEU A 165 -4.95 -16.37 -9.13
C LEU A 165 -6.09 -16.50 -10.14
N ASP A 166 -6.34 -15.49 -10.96
CA ASP A 166 -7.30 -15.53 -12.09
C ASP A 166 -6.79 -16.38 -13.27
N GLY A 167 -5.53 -16.83 -13.21
CA GLY A 167 -4.92 -17.66 -14.25
C GLY A 167 -4.53 -16.88 -15.50
N ASP A 168 -4.54 -15.55 -15.47
CA ASP A 168 -4.06 -14.72 -16.56
C ASP A 168 -2.53 -14.72 -16.59
N LEU A 169 -1.96 -15.26 -17.64
CA LEU A 169 -0.51 -15.40 -17.80
C LEU A 169 0.11 -14.27 -18.63
N ARG A 170 -0.69 -13.29 -19.06
CA ARG A 170 -0.14 -12.13 -19.80
C ARG A 170 0.80 -11.34 -18.91
N PRO A 171 1.97 -10.94 -19.38
CA PRO A 171 2.89 -10.13 -18.60
C PRO A 171 2.29 -8.78 -18.24
N VAL A 172 2.50 -8.35 -17.00
CA VAL A 172 2.20 -6.98 -16.57
C VAL A 172 3.28 -6.05 -17.13
N ARG A 173 2.88 -5.15 -18.03
CA ARG A 173 3.77 -4.15 -18.62
C ARG A 173 3.91 -2.90 -17.73
N ALA A 174 2.81 -2.49 -17.15
CA ALA A 174 2.78 -1.36 -16.24
C ALA A 174 1.66 -1.52 -15.21
N LEU A 175 1.82 -0.83 -14.11
CA LEU A 175 0.76 -0.65 -13.13
C LEU A 175 0.72 0.80 -12.64
N SER A 176 -0.49 1.28 -12.33
CA SER A 176 -0.69 2.42 -11.45
C SER A 176 -1.46 1.97 -10.22
N HIS A 177 -1.17 2.56 -9.07
CA HIS A 177 -1.87 2.24 -7.84
C HIS A 177 -2.17 3.48 -7.01
N ARG A 178 -3.32 3.48 -6.38
CA ARG A 178 -3.81 4.57 -5.55
C ARG A 178 -4.39 4.03 -4.26
N VAL A 179 -3.92 4.56 -3.13
CA VAL A 179 -4.51 4.33 -1.81
C VAL A 179 -5.43 5.49 -1.49
N SER A 180 -6.73 5.23 -1.40
CA SER A 180 -7.77 6.25 -1.20
C SER A 180 -8.20 6.36 0.25
N ALA A 181 -8.20 5.25 0.99
CA ALA A 181 -8.57 5.21 2.40
C ALA A 181 -7.86 4.05 3.13
N PRO A 182 -7.66 4.16 4.45
CA PRO A 182 -7.06 3.09 5.22
C PRO A 182 -7.99 1.87 5.31
N LEU A 183 -7.38 0.69 5.37
CA LEU A 183 -7.98 -0.55 5.83
C LEU A 183 -7.35 -0.89 7.17
N PHE A 184 -8.16 -1.32 8.15
CA PHE A 184 -7.65 -1.72 9.46
C PHE A 184 -7.58 -3.23 9.60
N CYS A 185 -6.60 -3.68 10.36
CA CYS A 185 -6.36 -5.09 10.63
C CYS A 185 -7.62 -5.79 11.14
N GLY A 186 -7.94 -6.95 10.57
CA GLY A 186 -9.13 -7.74 10.93
C GLY A 186 -10.43 -7.28 10.29
N GLN A 187 -10.46 -6.14 9.58
CA GLN A 187 -11.63 -5.75 8.81
C GLN A 187 -11.82 -6.67 7.60
N SER A 188 -13.09 -6.99 7.31
CA SER A 188 -13.42 -7.71 6.08
C SER A 188 -13.10 -6.85 4.86
N ALA A 189 -12.43 -7.43 3.89
CA ALA A 189 -12.13 -6.79 2.61
C ALA A 189 -12.24 -7.79 1.47
N GLN A 190 -12.76 -7.31 0.34
CA GLN A 190 -12.82 -8.07 -0.90
C GLN A 190 -11.83 -7.49 -1.91
N LEU A 191 -11.18 -8.37 -2.66
CA LEU A 191 -10.42 -8.04 -3.85
C LEU A 191 -11.31 -8.33 -5.05
N VAL A 192 -11.50 -7.34 -5.90
CA VAL A 192 -12.39 -7.43 -7.07
C VAL A 192 -11.61 -7.08 -8.31
N ALA A 193 -11.61 -7.96 -9.31
CA ALA A 193 -10.94 -7.74 -10.59
C ALA A 193 -11.96 -7.50 -11.70
N THR A 194 -11.80 -6.38 -12.41
CA THR A 194 -12.64 -5.97 -13.54
C THR A 194 -11.79 -5.84 -14.80
N PRO A 195 -12.02 -6.65 -15.85
CA PRO A 195 -11.31 -6.53 -17.10
C PRO A 195 -11.50 -5.17 -17.76
N THR A 196 -10.45 -4.68 -18.41
CA THR A 196 -10.47 -3.48 -19.25
C THR A 196 -9.92 -3.80 -20.64
N PRO A 197 -10.08 -2.93 -21.62
CA PRO A 197 -9.55 -3.17 -22.97
C PRO A 197 -8.02 -3.37 -23.00
N THR A 198 -7.29 -2.79 -22.06
CA THR A 198 -5.82 -2.83 -22.03
C THR A 198 -5.25 -3.68 -20.88
N GLY A 199 -6.12 -4.26 -20.04
CA GLY A 199 -5.66 -5.04 -18.90
C GLY A 199 -6.75 -5.32 -17.89
N THR A 200 -6.52 -4.93 -16.62
CA THR A 200 -7.47 -5.19 -15.51
C THR A 200 -7.38 -4.10 -14.48
N THR A 201 -8.51 -3.62 -14.00
CA THR A 201 -8.60 -2.82 -12.76
C THR A 201 -8.90 -3.75 -11.60
N VAL A 202 -8.14 -3.65 -10.52
CA VAL A 202 -8.34 -4.44 -9.30
C VAL A 202 -8.46 -3.52 -8.08
N GLU A 203 -9.39 -3.85 -7.20
CA GLU A 203 -9.78 -2.97 -6.11
C GLU A 203 -9.88 -3.71 -4.78
N VAL A 204 -9.46 -3.06 -3.71
CA VAL A 204 -9.76 -3.49 -2.33
C VAL A 204 -11.03 -2.80 -1.87
N ILE A 205 -12.10 -3.53 -1.74
CA ILE A 205 -13.38 -3.07 -1.20
C ILE A 205 -13.41 -3.42 0.30
N GLY A 206 -13.42 -2.40 1.13
CA GLY A 206 -13.46 -2.54 2.59
C GLY A 206 -14.86 -2.42 3.19
N PRO A 207 -14.95 -2.19 4.50
CA PRO A 207 -16.22 -1.93 5.17
C PRO A 207 -17.02 -0.80 4.51
N GLY A 208 -18.32 -1.01 4.38
CA GLY A 208 -19.24 -0.11 3.66
C GLY A 208 -19.48 -0.50 2.21
N GLY A 209 -18.76 -1.55 1.73
CA GLY A 209 -18.96 -2.09 0.39
C GLY A 209 -18.56 -1.13 -0.73
N GLU A 210 -19.08 -1.36 -1.92
CA GLU A 210 -18.80 -0.56 -3.13
C GLU A 210 -19.28 0.91 -2.99
N GLU A 211 -20.35 1.16 -2.22
CA GLU A 211 -20.86 2.52 -1.98
C GLU A 211 -19.85 3.43 -1.26
N ALA A 212 -19.03 2.86 -0.38
CA ALA A 212 -17.97 3.59 0.31
C ALA A 212 -16.72 3.87 -0.56
N GLY A 213 -16.69 3.30 -1.76
CA GLY A 213 -15.55 3.32 -2.67
C GLY A 213 -14.39 2.44 -2.23
N PRO A 214 -13.44 2.20 -3.15
CA PRO A 214 -12.30 1.34 -2.89
C PRO A 214 -11.31 1.96 -1.91
N ARG A 215 -10.69 1.12 -1.08
CA ARG A 215 -9.56 1.49 -0.22
C ARG A 215 -8.26 1.66 -1.01
N THR A 216 -8.08 0.78 -1.98
CA THR A 216 -6.95 0.80 -2.91
C THR A 216 -7.43 0.35 -4.27
N THR A 217 -6.98 1.02 -5.31
CA THR A 217 -7.20 0.63 -6.71
C THR A 217 -5.84 0.41 -7.37
N VAL A 218 -5.73 -0.64 -8.17
CA VAL A 218 -4.59 -0.90 -9.05
C VAL A 218 -5.11 -1.08 -10.47
N GLU A 219 -4.52 -0.35 -11.41
CA GLU A 219 -4.76 -0.52 -12.83
C GLU A 219 -3.56 -1.26 -13.43
N LEU A 220 -3.79 -2.40 -14.04
CA LEU A 220 -2.78 -3.21 -14.71
C LEU A 220 -2.89 -3.02 -16.21
N THR A 221 -1.75 -2.71 -16.84
CA THR A 221 -1.60 -2.77 -18.30
C THR A 221 -0.88 -4.06 -18.65
N LEU A 222 -1.51 -4.88 -19.47
CA LEU A 222 -1.03 -6.19 -19.89
C LEU A 222 -0.57 -6.17 -21.36
N THR A 223 0.33 -7.08 -21.72
CA THR A 223 0.82 -7.27 -23.11
C THR A 223 0.28 -8.53 -23.70
#